data_f7a8f1e278e1e76deaf36071b50eb312
#
_entry.id   f7a8f1e278e1e76deaf36071b50eb312
#
_cell.length_a   1.000
_cell.length_b   1.000
_cell.length_c   1.000
_cell.angle_alpha   90.00
_cell.angle_beta   90.00
_cell.angle_gamma   90.00
#
_symmetry.space_group_name_H-M   'P 1'
#
loop_
_entity.id
_entity.type
_entity.pdbx_description
1 polymer ?
#
loop_
_entity_poly.entity_id
_entity_poly.type
_entity_poly.pdbx_seq_one_letter_code
_entity_poly.pdbx_strand_id
1 'polypeptide(L)'
;ACAVMDALERGPLRRAYFISEERSYTQREFRAIVARELHKRLVLPVVCPLWLVRIVCFVMGWWSKMRLKTSTLNSDKYKILRQRNWLCDVSDAKRDFGFSPRYSLEQGVHEAIEWYRKAGWL
;
A
#
# COMPACT_ATOMS: atom_id res chain seq x y z
N ALA A 1 3.04 -14.17 5.60
CA ALA A 1 3.54 -15.55 5.71
C ALA A 1 2.39 -16.53 5.99
N CYS A 2 1.57 -16.37 7.06
CA CYS A 2 0.52 -17.34 7.41
C CYS A 2 -0.47 -17.62 6.27
N ALA A 3 -1.03 -16.59 5.64
CA ALA A 3 -1.98 -16.76 4.52
C ALA A 3 -1.40 -17.56 3.34
N VAL A 4 -0.09 -17.49 3.12
CA VAL A 4 0.58 -18.31 2.08
C VAL A 4 0.61 -19.79 2.50
N MET A 5 0.90 -20.05 3.76
CA MET A 5 0.89 -21.43 4.29
C MET A 5 -0.53 -22.01 4.27
N ASP A 6 -1.51 -21.25 4.74
CA ASP A 6 -2.92 -21.67 4.73
C ASP A 6 -3.41 -21.96 3.30
N ALA A 7 -3.00 -21.13 2.32
CA ALA A 7 -3.36 -21.32 0.91
C ALA A 7 -2.67 -22.55 0.30
N LEU A 8 -1.42 -22.86 0.71
CA LEU A 8 -0.70 -24.06 0.25
C LEU A 8 -1.29 -25.36 0.82
N GLU A 9 -1.73 -25.31 2.08
CA GLU A 9 -2.27 -26.49 2.76
C GLU A 9 -3.72 -26.79 2.40
N ARG A 10 -4.54 -25.75 2.21
CA ARG A 10 -6.00 -25.87 2.10
C ARG A 10 -6.59 -25.27 0.84
N GLY A 11 -5.84 -24.42 0.13
CA GLY A 11 -6.32 -23.75 -1.06
C GLY A 11 -6.34 -24.65 -2.30
N PRO A 12 -7.30 -24.47 -3.21
CA PRO A 12 -7.29 -25.16 -4.49
C PRO A 12 -6.11 -24.72 -5.38
N LEU A 13 -5.52 -25.69 -6.09
CA LEU A 13 -4.40 -25.44 -6.99
C LEU A 13 -4.79 -24.49 -8.14
N ARG A 14 -3.86 -23.62 -8.54
CA ARG A 14 -3.96 -22.70 -9.68
C ARG A 14 -5.03 -21.60 -9.56
N ARG A 15 -5.33 -21.14 -8.35
CA ARG A 15 -6.21 -20.00 -8.12
C ARG A 15 -5.45 -18.83 -7.52
N ALA A 16 -5.79 -17.63 -7.94
CA ALA A 16 -5.26 -16.39 -7.36
C ALA A 16 -6.24 -15.84 -6.32
N TYR A 17 -5.70 -15.35 -5.20
CA TYR A 17 -6.47 -14.77 -4.12
C TYR A 17 -5.98 -13.38 -3.77
N PHE A 18 -6.92 -12.49 -3.47
CA PHE A 18 -6.60 -11.24 -2.82
C PHE A 18 -6.58 -11.43 -1.31
N ILE A 19 -5.55 -10.88 -0.66
CA ILE A 19 -5.36 -10.94 0.78
C ILE A 19 -5.28 -9.50 1.30
N SER A 20 -6.25 -9.10 2.08
CA SER A 20 -6.28 -7.78 2.73
C SER A 20 -7.12 -7.81 4.00
N GLU A 21 -7.10 -6.72 4.75
CA GLU A 21 -8.07 -6.48 5.80
C GLU A 21 -9.45 -6.21 5.16
N GLU A 22 -10.52 -6.69 5.77
CA GLU A 22 -11.89 -6.52 5.25
C GLU A 22 -12.38 -5.07 5.29
N ARG A 23 -11.85 -4.31 6.24
CA ARG A 23 -12.21 -2.90 6.40
C ARG A 23 -11.56 -2.05 5.33
N SER A 24 -12.37 -1.23 4.68
CA SER A 24 -11.89 -0.21 3.74
C SER A 24 -11.59 1.08 4.50
N TYR A 25 -10.44 1.67 4.21
CA TYR A 25 -9.98 2.91 4.81
C TYR A 25 -9.95 4.03 3.78
N THR A 26 -10.41 5.21 4.17
CA THR A 26 -10.24 6.40 3.36
C THR A 26 -8.80 6.95 3.50
N GLN A 27 -8.37 7.74 2.52
CA GLN A 27 -7.07 8.45 2.59
C GLN A 27 -6.97 9.38 3.81
N ARG A 28 -8.10 9.88 4.30
CA ARG A 28 -8.14 10.71 5.51
C ARG A 28 -7.88 9.89 6.76
N GLU A 29 -8.55 8.74 6.88
CA GLU A 29 -8.34 7.82 8.00
C GLU A 29 -6.91 7.30 8.03
N PHE A 30 -6.37 6.86 6.91
CA PHE A 30 -4.99 6.41 6.82
C PHE A 30 -4.00 7.49 7.30
N ARG A 31 -4.14 8.73 6.81
CA ARG A 31 -3.31 9.85 7.24
C ARG A 31 -3.46 10.14 8.74
N ALA A 32 -4.67 10.08 9.27
CA ALA A 32 -4.91 10.31 10.68
C ALA A 32 -4.23 9.25 11.57
N ILE A 33 -4.28 7.99 11.15
CA ILE A 33 -3.60 6.88 11.84
C ILE A 33 -2.09 7.12 11.85
N VAL A 34 -1.48 7.39 10.69
CA VAL A 34 -0.04 7.63 10.57
C VAL A 34 0.39 8.87 11.36
N ALA A 35 -0.38 9.97 11.30
CA ALA A 35 -0.08 11.19 12.04
C ALA A 35 -0.10 10.97 13.55
N ARG A 36 -1.06 10.20 14.04
CA ARG A 36 -1.19 9.83 15.45
C ARG A 36 0.03 9.04 15.92
N GLU A 37 0.44 8.02 15.17
CA GLU A 37 1.59 7.18 15.50
C GLU A 37 2.93 7.94 15.43
N LEU A 38 3.05 8.89 14.51
CA LEU A 38 4.22 9.77 14.42
C LEU A 38 4.21 10.91 15.45
N HIS A 39 3.15 11.05 16.25
CA HIS A 39 2.93 12.16 17.19
C HIS A 39 3.03 13.54 16.51
N LYS A 40 2.65 13.64 15.22
CA LYS A 40 2.65 14.90 14.47
C LYS A 40 1.29 15.59 14.56
N ARG A 41 1.26 16.77 15.17
CA ARG A 41 0.04 17.58 15.29
C ARG A 41 -0.39 18.24 13.98
N LEU A 42 0.57 18.56 13.12
CA LEU A 42 0.31 19.26 11.86
C LEU A 42 0.66 18.35 10.68
N VAL A 43 -0.36 17.90 9.97
CA VAL A 43 -0.21 17.17 8.70
C VAL A 43 -0.88 18.00 7.62
N LEU A 44 -0.08 18.67 6.81
CA LEU A 44 -0.58 19.46 5.68
C LEU A 44 -1.05 18.52 4.57
N PRO A 45 -2.32 18.60 4.15
CA PRO A 45 -2.80 17.84 3.01
C PRO A 45 -2.24 18.46 1.72
N VAL A 46 -1.17 17.91 1.19
CA VAL A 46 -0.68 18.33 -0.13
C VAL A 46 -1.58 17.68 -1.20
N VAL A 47 -2.45 18.48 -1.79
CA VAL A 47 -3.27 18.06 -2.92
C VAL A 47 -2.48 18.34 -4.20
N CYS A 48 -1.89 17.29 -4.76
CA CYS A 48 -1.17 17.39 -6.02
C CYS A 48 -2.13 17.08 -7.19
N PRO A 49 -2.37 18.02 -8.12
CA PRO A 49 -3.25 17.77 -9.24
C PRO A 49 -2.65 16.71 -10.17
N LEU A 50 -3.49 15.81 -10.67
CA LEU A 50 -3.07 14.66 -11.48
C LEU A 50 -2.28 15.04 -12.75
N TRP A 51 -2.56 16.20 -13.34
CA TRP A 51 -1.82 16.68 -14.51
C TRP A 51 -0.35 16.98 -14.17
N LEU A 52 -0.10 17.56 -12.97
CA LEU A 52 1.26 17.82 -12.49
C LEU A 52 2.00 16.51 -12.21
N VAL A 53 1.35 15.55 -11.56
CA VAL A 53 1.91 14.20 -11.34
C VAL A 53 2.28 13.54 -12.66
N ARG A 54 1.42 13.67 -13.69
CA ARG A 54 1.70 13.13 -15.04
C ARG A 54 2.97 13.74 -15.65
N ILE A 55 3.12 15.07 -15.56
CA ILE A 55 4.32 15.76 -16.09
C ILE A 55 5.56 15.29 -15.36
N VAL A 56 5.54 15.24 -14.02
CA VAL A 56 6.67 14.80 -13.21
C VAL A 56 7.04 13.35 -13.55
N CYS A 57 6.09 12.44 -13.62
CA CYS A 57 6.33 11.05 -13.97
C CYS A 57 6.92 10.90 -15.39
N PHE A 58 6.46 11.71 -16.35
CA PHE A 58 6.96 11.71 -17.72
C PHE A 58 8.42 12.20 -17.78
N VAL A 59 8.71 13.36 -17.18
CA VAL A 59 10.05 13.94 -17.16
C VAL A 59 11.04 13.03 -16.43
N MET A 60 10.67 12.51 -15.26
CA MET A 60 11.54 11.59 -14.51
C MET A 60 11.74 10.25 -15.22
N GLY A 61 10.71 9.74 -15.88
CA GLY A 61 10.83 8.53 -16.70
C GLY A 61 11.76 8.71 -17.90
N TRP A 62 11.68 9.87 -18.57
CA TRP A 62 12.59 10.23 -19.67
C TRP A 62 14.03 10.40 -19.17
N TRP A 63 14.24 11.14 -18.09
CA TRP A 63 15.55 11.35 -17.46
C TRP A 63 16.20 10.04 -16.98
N SER A 64 15.38 9.15 -16.41
CA SER A 64 15.81 7.82 -15.97
C SER A 64 16.33 6.96 -17.12
N LYS A 65 15.64 6.98 -18.28
CA LYS A 65 16.09 6.27 -19.48
C LYS A 65 17.44 6.80 -19.99
N MET A 66 17.66 8.13 -19.93
CA MET A 66 18.93 8.73 -20.34
C MET A 66 20.09 8.38 -19.40
N ARG A 67 19.83 8.22 -18.10
CA ARG A 67 20.88 7.95 -17.10
C ARG A 67 21.05 6.47 -16.75
N LEU A 68 20.33 5.56 -17.41
CA LEU A 68 20.33 4.12 -17.13
C LEU A 68 20.09 3.78 -15.63
N LYS A 69 19.39 4.66 -14.90
CA LYS A 69 19.03 4.45 -13.50
C LYS A 69 17.54 4.21 -13.37
N THR A 70 17.17 3.25 -12.54
CA THR A 70 15.74 2.96 -12.25
C THR A 70 15.12 4.15 -11.51
N SER A 71 14.06 4.72 -12.07
CA SER A 71 13.29 5.77 -11.40
C SER A 71 12.15 5.16 -10.61
N THR A 72 11.99 5.61 -9.38
CA THR A 72 10.86 5.25 -8.52
C THR A 72 9.53 5.81 -9.05
N LEU A 73 9.59 6.94 -9.76
CA LEU A 73 8.44 7.59 -10.40
C LEU A 73 8.54 7.40 -11.92
N ASN A 74 7.71 6.53 -12.46
CA ASN A 74 7.60 6.25 -13.88
C ASN A 74 6.13 6.23 -14.34
N SER A 75 5.89 6.02 -15.62
CA SER A 75 4.54 5.97 -16.20
C SER A 75 3.62 4.94 -15.54
N ASP A 76 4.16 3.84 -15.03
CA ASP A 76 3.37 2.80 -14.38
C ASP A 76 2.90 3.25 -12.99
N LYS A 77 3.74 4.01 -12.27
CA LYS A 77 3.33 4.65 -11.01
C LYS A 77 2.20 5.67 -11.22
N TYR A 78 2.22 6.39 -12.34
CA TYR A 78 1.10 7.28 -12.67
C TYR A 78 -0.22 6.52 -12.84
N LYS A 79 -0.22 5.36 -13.50
CA LYS A 79 -1.42 4.53 -13.67
C LYS A 79 -1.98 4.09 -12.31
N ILE A 80 -1.08 3.74 -11.38
CA ILE A 80 -1.42 3.36 -10.01
C ILE A 80 -2.03 4.54 -9.25
N LEU A 81 -1.36 5.70 -9.25
CA LEU A 81 -1.81 6.91 -8.55
C LEU A 81 -3.12 7.49 -9.07
N ARG A 82 -3.48 7.21 -10.33
CA ARG A 82 -4.72 7.62 -10.95
C ARG A 82 -5.94 6.85 -10.44
N GLN A 83 -5.76 5.65 -9.88
CA GLN A 83 -6.87 4.84 -9.39
C GLN A 83 -7.53 5.52 -8.18
N ARG A 84 -8.86 5.58 -8.20
CA ARG A 84 -9.64 6.21 -7.12
C ARG A 84 -9.78 5.29 -5.91
N ASN A 85 -9.91 4.00 -6.14
CA ASN A 85 -10.18 3.01 -5.11
C ASN A 85 -9.23 1.83 -5.24
N TRP A 86 -8.79 1.34 -4.10
CA TRP A 86 -7.98 0.14 -3.94
C TRP A 86 -8.74 -0.82 -3.04
N LEU A 87 -9.81 -1.40 -3.58
CA LEU A 87 -10.63 -2.36 -2.86
C LEU A 87 -10.31 -3.75 -3.35
N CYS A 88 -10.07 -4.67 -2.42
CA CYS A 88 -9.84 -6.08 -2.70
C CYS A 88 -10.97 -6.89 -2.09
N ASP A 89 -11.53 -7.82 -2.84
CA ASP A 89 -12.47 -8.81 -2.33
C ASP A 89 -11.69 -10.01 -1.80
N VAL A 90 -11.86 -10.28 -0.50
CA VAL A 90 -11.21 -11.39 0.20
C VAL A 90 -12.15 -12.58 0.43
N SER A 91 -13.37 -12.53 -0.09
CA SER A 91 -14.42 -13.53 0.13
C SER A 91 -13.98 -14.92 -0.31
N ASP A 92 -13.28 -15.01 -1.44
CA ASP A 92 -12.76 -16.29 -1.95
C ASP A 92 -11.71 -16.89 -1.03
N ALA A 93 -10.80 -16.10 -0.50
CA ALA A 93 -9.78 -16.56 0.45
C ALA A 93 -10.40 -17.04 1.77
N LYS A 94 -11.45 -16.34 2.24
CA LYS A 94 -12.22 -16.76 3.41
C LYS A 94 -12.91 -18.10 3.19
N ARG A 95 -13.59 -18.26 2.06
CA ARG A 95 -14.35 -19.46 1.76
C ARG A 95 -13.45 -20.66 1.55
N ASP A 96 -12.35 -20.52 0.80
CA ASP A 96 -11.58 -21.65 0.32
C ASP A 96 -10.56 -22.15 1.36
N PHE A 97 -9.98 -21.30 2.18
CA PHE A 97 -9.02 -21.72 3.22
C PHE A 97 -9.17 -21.01 4.59
N GLY A 98 -10.31 -20.33 4.81
CA GLY A 98 -10.62 -19.76 6.12
C GLY A 98 -9.75 -18.54 6.48
N PHE A 99 -9.30 -17.78 5.49
CA PHE A 99 -8.47 -16.60 5.73
C PHE A 99 -9.16 -15.63 6.68
N SER A 100 -8.44 -15.20 7.70
CA SER A 100 -8.84 -14.11 8.60
C SER A 100 -7.65 -13.17 8.84
N PRO A 101 -7.80 -11.85 8.64
CA PRO A 101 -6.73 -10.90 8.89
C PRO A 101 -6.40 -10.88 10.39
N ARG A 102 -5.13 -11.06 10.72
CA ARG A 102 -4.65 -11.05 12.13
C ARG A 102 -4.30 -9.66 12.62
N TYR A 103 -4.03 -8.73 11.72
CA TYR A 103 -3.60 -7.38 12.02
C TYR A 103 -4.55 -6.38 11.41
N SER A 104 -4.90 -5.37 12.19
CA SER A 104 -5.55 -4.17 11.66
C SER A 104 -4.52 -3.22 11.05
N LEU A 105 -4.97 -2.30 10.19
CA LEU A 105 -4.13 -1.24 9.65
C LEU A 105 -3.41 -0.44 10.74
N GLU A 106 -4.08 -0.14 11.85
CA GLU A 106 -3.50 0.60 12.97
C GLU A 106 -2.33 -0.15 13.60
N GLN A 107 -2.49 -1.44 13.86
CA GLN A 107 -1.42 -2.27 14.40
C GLN A 107 -0.24 -2.38 13.43
N GLY A 108 -0.52 -2.59 12.13
CA GLY A 108 0.53 -2.68 11.12
C GLY A 108 1.31 -1.37 10.95
N VAL A 109 0.63 -0.22 11.01
CA VAL A 109 1.28 1.11 10.98
C VAL A 109 2.13 1.33 12.24
N HIS A 110 1.62 0.95 13.41
CA HIS A 110 2.37 1.05 14.66
C HIS A 110 3.67 0.25 14.63
N GLU A 111 3.60 -1.04 14.28
CA GLU A 111 4.78 -1.91 14.17
C GLU A 111 5.79 -1.40 13.12
N ALA A 112 5.30 -0.93 11.97
CA ALA A 112 6.15 -0.39 10.92
C ALA A 112 6.91 0.86 11.40
N ILE A 113 6.22 1.80 12.06
CA ILE A 113 6.83 3.03 12.57
C ILE A 113 7.84 2.72 13.68
N GLU A 114 7.54 1.79 14.59
CA GLU A 114 8.49 1.34 15.59
C GLU A 114 9.76 0.74 14.96
N TRP A 115 9.58 -0.10 13.92
CA TRP A 115 10.70 -0.66 13.20
C TRP A 115 11.57 0.43 12.54
N TYR A 116 10.95 1.43 11.87
CA TYR A 116 11.68 2.56 11.28
C TYR A 116 12.45 3.38 12.31
N ARG A 117 11.88 3.58 13.52
CA ARG A 117 12.57 4.24 14.63
C ARG A 117 13.77 3.43 15.10
N LYS A 118 13.61 2.12 15.29
CA LYS A 118 14.71 1.21 15.69
C LYS A 118 15.82 1.13 14.63
N ALA A 119 15.46 1.21 13.36
CA ALA A 119 16.40 1.22 12.23
C ALA A 119 17.07 2.59 12.01
N GLY A 120 16.71 3.65 12.76
CA GLY A 120 17.26 4.99 12.62
C GLY A 120 16.85 5.74 11.35
N TRP A 121 15.69 5.39 10.78
CA TRP A 121 15.14 6.01 9.58
C TRP A 121 14.14 7.14 9.91
N LEU A 122 13.68 7.23 11.16
CA LEU A 122 12.78 8.24 11.71
C LEU A 122 13.35 8.85 12.98
#